data_4891377bf3e991879073d6ec81717cb5
#
_entry.id   4891377bf3e991879073d6ec81717cb5
#
_cell.length_a   1.000
_cell.length_b   1.000
_cell.length_c   1.000
_cell.angle_alpha   90.00
_cell.angle_beta   90.00
_cell.angle_gamma   90.00
#
_symmetry.space_group_name_H-M   'P 1'
#
loop_
_entity.id
_entity.type
_entity.pdbx_description
1 polymer ?
#
loop_
_entity_poly.entity_id
_entity_poly.type
_entity_poly.pdbx_seq_one_letter_code
_entity_poly.pdbx_strand_id
1 'polypeptide(L)'
;YFKPEEIIGKSIKYNLVSDAAHKFERGVDIQAQEKVLRRFVAIVKDHAAIKNFKIQTFDDTAIKQHIIPIDLERVNKILGTNIEEAQYLMILNRLGFEINNNNEVNVPSYRHDISSQNDLAEEIAKVLGYDSIKSKPIEIKNNLNESTSHIHNIKNFLVQNGFSEVINFPFAASKDNKSITIDNPLDSNKPYIRTSLKTSLLENLLSNERRQNDLIKLFEISDLYSRGDQINQEKKLGIIISGRRGHNYADFSKKLDFNYLNQILNEGIDNNIFNIEEISRADLKTKKKDKIFYTEVLIENIPPDIYKDYSFNKEKINFIKYQPVSEFPSSVRDFSFSIVDFKKYNMVIELISNFDDDILKHAYVFDFYENKKLKEIKVGVRLIFQSVLCTLSEEEIQKTLHRLLKPILDLEGVSVPGL
;
A
#
# COMPACT_ATOMS: atom_id res chain seq x y z
N TYR A 1 -1.57 35.23 -24.93
CA TYR A 1 -0.51 34.68 -24.10
C TYR A 1 -0.60 35.21 -22.70
N PHE A 2 -0.38 34.35 -21.72
CA PHE A 2 -0.28 34.71 -20.31
C PHE A 2 0.98 34.07 -19.75
N LYS A 3 1.56 34.66 -18.70
CA LYS A 3 2.60 33.99 -17.94
C LYS A 3 2.01 32.80 -17.22
N PRO A 4 2.53 31.57 -17.37
CA PRO A 4 1.99 30.38 -16.75
C PRO A 4 1.81 30.52 -15.24
N GLU A 5 2.76 31.16 -14.55
CA GLU A 5 2.77 31.36 -13.10
C GLU A 5 1.55 32.19 -12.61
N GLU A 6 1.07 33.09 -13.48
CA GLU A 6 -0.11 33.92 -13.17
C GLU A 6 -1.44 33.17 -13.40
N ILE A 7 -1.43 32.06 -14.14
CA ILE A 7 -2.64 31.29 -14.49
C ILE A 7 -2.75 30.01 -13.67
N ILE A 8 -1.64 29.42 -13.24
CA ILE A 8 -1.64 28.18 -12.46
C ILE A 8 -2.59 28.28 -11.28
N GLY A 9 -3.53 27.32 -11.20
CA GLY A 9 -4.54 27.23 -10.15
C GLY A 9 -5.73 28.19 -10.26
N LYS A 10 -5.70 29.16 -11.21
CA LYS A 10 -6.81 30.12 -11.37
C LYS A 10 -8.06 29.46 -11.96
N SER A 11 -7.90 28.47 -12.83
CA SER A 11 -9.02 27.69 -13.40
C SER A 11 -9.85 27.02 -12.31
N ILE A 12 -9.18 26.42 -11.33
CA ILE A 12 -9.82 25.79 -10.16
C ILE A 12 -10.42 26.87 -9.26
N LYS A 13 -9.64 27.90 -8.91
CA LYS A 13 -10.07 28.97 -8.00
C LYS A 13 -11.35 29.67 -8.44
N TYR A 14 -11.50 29.91 -9.75
CA TYR A 14 -12.64 30.62 -10.32
C TYR A 14 -13.67 29.70 -10.98
N ASN A 15 -13.46 28.37 -10.89
CA ASN A 15 -14.32 27.36 -11.55
C ASN A 15 -14.49 27.59 -13.06
N LEU A 16 -13.40 28.00 -13.71
CA LEU A 16 -13.34 28.29 -15.16
C LEU A 16 -12.43 27.27 -15.86
N VAL A 17 -12.89 26.00 -15.87
CA VAL A 17 -12.16 24.92 -16.53
C VAL A 17 -12.40 24.99 -18.03
N SER A 18 -11.32 25.23 -18.81
CA SER A 18 -11.35 25.26 -20.26
C SER A 18 -10.03 24.76 -20.85
N ASP A 19 -10.04 24.31 -22.13
CA ASP A 19 -8.82 23.91 -22.84
C ASP A 19 -7.83 25.08 -22.95
N ALA A 20 -8.32 26.30 -23.04
CA ALA A 20 -7.50 27.49 -23.08
C ALA A 20 -6.75 27.69 -21.74
N ALA A 21 -7.46 27.59 -20.61
CA ALA A 21 -6.84 27.69 -19.28
C ALA A 21 -5.77 26.62 -19.09
N HIS A 22 -6.07 25.37 -19.49
CA HIS A 22 -5.11 24.26 -19.43
C HIS A 22 -3.84 24.49 -20.25
N LYS A 23 -3.99 25.06 -21.47
CA LYS A 23 -2.84 25.39 -22.32
C LYS A 23 -2.03 26.56 -21.76
N PHE A 24 -2.69 27.59 -21.25
CA PHE A 24 -2.00 28.77 -20.68
C PHE A 24 -1.25 28.45 -19.40
N GLU A 25 -1.75 27.53 -18.58
CA GLU A 25 -1.06 27.06 -17.38
C GLU A 25 0.25 26.32 -17.70
N ARG A 26 0.35 25.69 -18.86
CA ARG A 26 1.53 24.93 -19.31
C ARG A 26 2.47 25.72 -20.20
N GLY A 27 2.08 26.94 -20.57
CA GLY A 27 2.79 27.75 -21.55
C GLY A 27 2.32 27.48 -22.98
N VAL A 28 2.28 28.55 -23.77
CA VAL A 28 2.01 28.51 -25.21
C VAL A 28 3.11 29.24 -25.93
N ASP A 29 3.39 28.84 -27.17
CA ASP A 29 4.39 29.46 -28.00
C ASP A 29 4.02 30.92 -28.30
N ILE A 30 4.79 31.86 -27.70
CA ILE A 30 4.58 33.30 -27.87
C ILE A 30 4.99 33.80 -29.26
N GLN A 31 5.78 33.04 -30.01
CA GLN A 31 6.20 33.38 -31.38
C GLN A 31 5.24 32.84 -32.45
N ALA A 32 4.32 31.95 -32.09
CA ALA A 32 3.41 31.35 -33.05
C ALA A 32 2.31 32.28 -33.55
N GLN A 33 2.11 33.45 -32.96
CA GLN A 33 0.97 34.35 -33.24
C GLN A 33 0.92 34.78 -34.71
N GLU A 34 2.05 35.22 -35.29
CA GLU A 34 2.10 35.62 -36.67
C GLU A 34 1.86 34.45 -37.63
N LYS A 35 2.48 33.28 -37.35
CA LYS A 35 2.28 32.05 -38.12
C LYS A 35 0.83 31.60 -38.12
N VAL A 36 0.19 31.61 -36.96
CA VAL A 36 -1.22 31.24 -36.79
C VAL A 36 -2.13 32.20 -37.53
N LEU A 37 -1.89 33.51 -37.43
CA LEU A 37 -2.64 34.53 -38.14
C LEU A 37 -2.50 34.38 -39.66
N ARG A 38 -1.30 34.16 -40.18
CA ARG A 38 -1.06 33.89 -41.61
C ARG A 38 -1.79 32.63 -42.07
N ARG A 39 -1.80 31.57 -41.26
CA ARG A 39 -2.54 30.36 -41.58
C ARG A 39 -4.06 30.60 -41.60
N PHE A 40 -4.57 31.36 -40.63
CA PHE A 40 -5.97 31.78 -40.61
C PHE A 40 -6.36 32.54 -41.87
N VAL A 41 -5.56 33.54 -42.25
CA VAL A 41 -5.81 34.32 -43.49
C VAL A 41 -5.76 33.42 -44.74
N ALA A 42 -4.84 32.46 -44.80
CA ALA A 42 -4.78 31.51 -45.91
C ALA A 42 -6.08 30.68 -46.01
N ILE A 43 -6.57 30.14 -44.90
CA ILE A 43 -7.82 29.36 -44.85
C ILE A 43 -9.00 30.24 -45.27
N VAL A 44 -9.07 31.50 -44.80
CA VAL A 44 -10.17 32.40 -45.19
C VAL A 44 -10.14 32.68 -46.68
N LYS A 45 -8.95 32.84 -47.31
CA LYS A 45 -8.80 33.02 -48.75
C LYS A 45 -9.35 31.87 -49.58
N ASP A 46 -9.33 30.62 -49.03
CA ASP A 46 -9.85 29.46 -49.74
C ASP A 46 -11.40 29.48 -49.81
N HIS A 47 -12.06 30.26 -48.92
CA HIS A 47 -13.52 30.32 -48.78
C HIS A 47 -14.13 31.67 -49.11
N ALA A 48 -13.31 32.74 -49.09
CA ALA A 48 -13.81 34.11 -49.32
C ALA A 48 -12.75 35.00 -50.02
N ALA A 49 -13.24 35.92 -50.87
CA ALA A 49 -12.37 36.90 -51.51
C ALA A 49 -11.94 37.99 -50.52
N ILE A 50 -10.66 38.02 -50.12
CA ILE A 50 -10.11 39.10 -49.29
C ILE A 50 -9.49 40.15 -50.17
N LYS A 51 -10.10 41.35 -50.19
CA LYS A 51 -9.59 42.47 -50.99
C LYS A 51 -8.37 43.15 -50.35
N ASN A 52 -8.42 43.41 -49.04
CA ASN A 52 -7.35 44.02 -48.28
C ASN A 52 -7.36 43.48 -46.85
N PHE A 53 -6.19 43.30 -46.25
CA PHE A 53 -6.04 43.08 -44.83
C PHE A 53 -4.80 43.82 -44.31
N LYS A 54 -4.83 44.22 -43.03
CA LYS A 54 -3.73 44.89 -42.35
C LYS A 54 -3.44 44.16 -41.05
N ILE A 55 -2.19 43.85 -40.81
CA ILE A 55 -1.73 43.29 -39.53
C ILE A 55 -1.05 44.44 -38.77
N GLN A 56 -1.41 44.61 -37.51
CA GLN A 56 -0.74 45.49 -36.58
C GLN A 56 -0.22 44.62 -35.42
N THR A 57 1.06 44.75 -35.12
CA THR A 57 1.72 44.03 -34.03
C THR A 57 2.09 45.05 -32.96
N PHE A 58 1.67 44.74 -31.74
CA PHE A 58 2.10 45.42 -30.50
C PHE A 58 2.89 44.42 -29.71
N ASP A 59 4.20 44.53 -29.67
CA ASP A 59 5.09 43.60 -29.00
C ASP A 59 6.08 44.39 -28.15
N ASP A 60 5.93 44.34 -26.83
CA ASP A 60 6.82 44.93 -25.84
C ASP A 60 7.76 43.90 -25.21
N THR A 61 7.70 42.63 -25.65
CA THR A 61 8.46 41.56 -25.02
C THR A 61 9.75 41.26 -25.77
N ALA A 62 10.89 41.57 -25.15
CA ALA A 62 12.18 41.04 -25.58
C ALA A 62 12.24 39.55 -25.29
N ILE A 63 11.91 38.72 -26.28
CA ILE A 63 11.99 37.26 -26.16
C ILE A 63 13.47 36.88 -26.14
N LYS A 64 13.94 36.41 -24.97
CA LYS A 64 15.27 35.82 -24.89
C LYS A 64 15.20 34.40 -25.45
N GLN A 65 15.96 34.19 -26.55
CA GLN A 65 16.16 32.84 -27.07
C GLN A 65 16.89 32.00 -26.02
N HIS A 66 16.38 30.83 -25.75
CA HIS A 66 17.02 29.91 -24.83
C HIS A 66 18.07 29.11 -25.56
N ILE A 67 19.32 29.18 -25.07
CA ILE A 67 20.49 28.59 -25.71
C ILE A 67 21.13 27.62 -24.73
N ILE A 68 21.43 26.42 -25.20
CA ILE A 68 22.08 25.37 -24.41
C ILE A 68 23.39 24.97 -25.08
N PRO A 69 24.56 25.07 -24.43
CA PRO A 69 25.82 24.61 -25.01
C PRO A 69 25.78 23.11 -25.24
N ILE A 70 26.40 22.62 -26.32
CA ILE A 70 26.46 21.16 -26.57
C ILE A 70 27.54 20.55 -25.69
N ASP A 71 27.11 19.54 -24.89
CA ASP A 71 27.97 18.71 -24.05
C ASP A 71 27.62 17.23 -24.27
N LEU A 72 28.17 16.66 -25.34
CA LEU A 72 27.92 15.28 -25.74
C LEU A 72 28.45 14.27 -24.72
N GLU A 73 29.58 14.58 -24.06
CA GLU A 73 30.14 13.70 -23.02
C GLU A 73 29.16 13.55 -21.85
N ARG A 74 28.61 14.68 -21.41
CA ARG A 74 27.59 14.68 -20.34
C ARG A 74 26.32 13.94 -20.75
N VAL A 75 25.84 14.12 -21.98
CA VAL A 75 24.66 13.39 -22.49
C VAL A 75 24.91 11.88 -22.49
N ASN A 76 26.05 11.45 -23.02
CA ASN A 76 26.46 10.06 -23.04
C ASN A 76 26.60 9.47 -21.65
N LYS A 77 27.11 10.25 -20.68
CA LYS A 77 27.22 9.84 -19.28
C LYS A 77 25.83 9.69 -18.62
N ILE A 78 24.90 10.61 -18.90
CA ILE A 78 23.52 10.56 -18.39
C ILE A 78 22.81 9.31 -18.91
N LEU A 79 22.90 9.06 -20.22
CA LEU A 79 22.23 7.95 -20.88
C LEU A 79 22.94 6.59 -20.72
N GLY A 80 24.21 6.60 -20.35
CA GLY A 80 25.05 5.39 -20.32
C GLY A 80 25.33 4.84 -21.72
N THR A 81 25.38 5.72 -22.74
CA THR A 81 25.58 5.40 -24.16
C THR A 81 26.91 5.93 -24.67
N ASN A 82 27.23 5.63 -25.94
CA ASN A 82 28.38 6.19 -26.68
C ASN A 82 27.88 6.68 -28.03
N ILE A 83 27.00 7.68 -28.04
CA ILE A 83 26.46 8.29 -29.24
C ILE A 83 27.54 9.13 -29.88
N GLU A 84 27.71 9.02 -31.20
CA GLU A 84 28.63 9.87 -31.99
C GLU A 84 28.02 11.27 -32.21
N GLU A 85 28.86 12.28 -32.32
CA GLU A 85 28.45 13.66 -32.48
C GLU A 85 27.55 13.85 -33.70
N ALA A 86 27.90 13.25 -34.84
CA ALA A 86 27.08 13.31 -36.05
C ALA A 86 25.66 12.80 -35.85
N GLN A 87 25.48 11.70 -35.10
CA GLN A 87 24.17 11.13 -34.77
C GLN A 87 23.39 12.04 -33.80
N TYR A 88 24.06 12.58 -32.79
CA TYR A 88 23.49 13.52 -31.85
C TYR A 88 22.95 14.77 -32.55
N LEU A 89 23.74 15.41 -33.37
CA LEU A 89 23.37 16.61 -34.13
C LEU A 89 22.23 16.30 -35.13
N MET A 90 22.27 15.15 -35.79
CA MET A 90 21.19 14.71 -36.68
C MET A 90 19.86 14.58 -35.94
N ILE A 91 19.87 13.99 -34.76
CA ILE A 91 18.64 13.80 -33.96
C ILE A 91 18.09 15.18 -33.55
N LEU A 92 18.91 16.06 -33.01
CA LEU A 92 18.49 17.41 -32.63
C LEU A 92 17.90 18.20 -33.81
N ASN A 93 18.54 18.19 -34.95
CA ASN A 93 18.03 18.84 -36.15
C ASN A 93 16.67 18.28 -36.60
N ARG A 94 16.47 16.94 -36.53
CA ARG A 94 15.18 16.31 -36.86
C ARG A 94 14.09 16.69 -35.90
N LEU A 95 14.41 16.97 -34.63
CA LEU A 95 13.49 17.46 -33.61
C LEU A 95 13.20 18.95 -33.70
N GLY A 96 13.86 19.67 -34.65
CA GLY A 96 13.65 21.09 -34.89
C GLY A 96 14.52 22.02 -34.06
N PHE A 97 15.56 21.50 -33.40
CA PHE A 97 16.57 22.31 -32.74
C PHE A 97 17.57 22.84 -33.78
N GLU A 98 17.86 24.12 -33.72
CA GLU A 98 18.88 24.75 -34.57
C GLU A 98 20.21 24.80 -33.83
N ILE A 99 21.29 24.49 -34.53
CA ILE A 99 22.64 24.52 -33.96
C ILE A 99 23.35 25.72 -34.52
N ASN A 100 23.86 26.61 -33.65
CA ASN A 100 24.59 27.77 -34.04
C ASN A 100 26.11 27.47 -34.28
N ASN A 101 26.82 28.46 -34.83
CA ASN A 101 28.26 28.33 -35.13
C ASN A 101 29.15 28.22 -33.86
N ASN A 102 28.62 28.52 -32.68
CA ASN A 102 29.31 28.41 -31.40
C ASN A 102 29.15 27.04 -30.74
N ASN A 103 28.65 26.06 -31.47
CA ASN A 103 28.34 24.72 -30.93
C ASN A 103 27.30 24.76 -29.80
N GLU A 104 26.24 25.53 -30.00
CA GLU A 104 25.15 25.68 -29.04
C GLU A 104 23.82 25.37 -29.72
N VAL A 105 22.90 24.79 -28.93
CA VAL A 105 21.54 24.45 -29.35
C VAL A 105 20.61 25.62 -29.09
N ASN A 106 20.00 26.16 -30.12
CA ASN A 106 18.91 27.13 -30.02
C ASN A 106 17.59 26.35 -29.78
N VAL A 107 17.00 26.53 -28.60
CA VAL A 107 15.75 25.87 -28.26
C VAL A 107 14.58 26.57 -28.96
N PRO A 108 13.72 25.83 -29.70
CA PRO A 108 12.53 26.40 -30.33
C PRO A 108 11.58 27.02 -29.31
N SER A 109 10.92 28.10 -29.64
CA SER A 109 10.02 28.85 -28.76
C SER A 109 8.83 28.05 -28.22
N TYR A 110 8.45 26.98 -28.89
CA TYR A 110 7.37 26.07 -28.47
C TYR A 110 7.82 24.98 -27.49
N ARG A 111 9.13 24.84 -27.24
CA ARG A 111 9.70 23.86 -26.31
C ARG A 111 10.03 24.53 -24.97
N HIS A 112 9.01 24.80 -24.17
CA HIS A 112 9.17 25.42 -22.84
C HIS A 112 9.75 24.45 -21.80
N ASP A 113 9.76 23.18 -22.12
CA ASP A 113 10.20 22.05 -21.29
C ASP A 113 11.72 21.83 -21.34
N ILE A 114 12.40 22.41 -22.36
CA ILE A 114 13.83 22.21 -22.59
C ILE A 114 14.63 23.37 -22.02
N SER A 115 15.41 23.12 -20.97
CA SER A 115 16.19 24.13 -20.26
C SER A 115 17.63 23.70 -19.94
N SER A 116 17.95 22.41 -20.07
CA SER A 116 19.22 21.85 -19.65
C SER A 116 19.72 20.72 -20.53
N GLN A 117 20.97 20.28 -20.30
CA GLN A 117 21.52 19.07 -20.93
C GLN A 117 20.72 17.81 -20.60
N ASN A 118 20.11 17.75 -19.44
CA ASN A 118 19.30 16.59 -19.04
C ASN A 118 18.06 16.46 -19.93
N ASP A 119 17.44 17.60 -20.28
CA ASP A 119 16.28 17.64 -21.17
C ASP A 119 16.67 17.24 -22.60
N LEU A 120 17.82 17.69 -23.06
CA LEU A 120 18.36 17.25 -24.35
C LEU A 120 18.68 15.76 -24.37
N ALA A 121 19.23 15.23 -23.28
CA ALA A 121 19.47 13.80 -23.13
C ALA A 121 18.16 12.99 -23.17
N GLU A 122 17.09 13.48 -22.54
CA GLU A 122 15.76 12.86 -22.60
C GLU A 122 15.23 12.81 -24.04
N GLU A 123 15.33 13.89 -24.80
CA GLU A 123 14.92 13.92 -26.19
C GLU A 123 15.71 12.93 -27.07
N ILE A 124 17.00 12.84 -26.86
CA ILE A 124 17.83 11.82 -27.52
C ILE A 124 17.39 10.41 -27.16
N ALA A 125 17.14 10.13 -25.85
CA ALA A 125 16.70 8.82 -25.40
C ALA A 125 15.34 8.43 -25.99
N LYS A 126 14.41 9.36 -26.13
CA LYS A 126 13.11 9.13 -26.78
C LYS A 126 13.26 8.69 -28.24
N VAL A 127 14.18 9.32 -28.98
CA VAL A 127 14.40 8.97 -30.40
C VAL A 127 15.15 7.65 -30.55
N LEU A 128 16.13 7.38 -29.68
CA LEU A 128 16.87 6.11 -29.68
C LEU A 128 15.98 4.94 -29.29
N GLY A 129 14.98 5.21 -28.43
CA GLY A 129 14.17 4.21 -27.75
C GLY A 129 14.82 3.73 -26.46
N TYR A 130 14.10 3.80 -25.36
CA TYR A 130 14.60 3.39 -24.02
C TYR A 130 15.06 1.92 -23.98
N ASP A 131 14.40 1.04 -24.75
CA ASP A 131 14.75 -0.38 -24.81
C ASP A 131 16.11 -0.64 -25.49
N SER A 132 16.62 0.32 -26.30
CA SER A 132 17.94 0.22 -26.92
C SER A 132 19.08 0.55 -25.94
N ILE A 133 18.78 1.20 -24.83
CA ILE A 133 19.77 1.60 -23.82
C ILE A 133 19.99 0.40 -22.87
N LYS A 134 21.17 -0.20 -22.94
CA LYS A 134 21.51 -1.36 -22.10
C LYS A 134 21.61 -0.97 -20.64
N SER A 135 20.84 -1.64 -19.80
CA SER A 135 20.99 -1.51 -18.34
C SER A 135 22.36 -2.02 -17.89
N LYS A 136 23.00 -1.30 -16.99
CA LYS A 136 24.21 -1.75 -16.32
C LYS A 136 23.88 -2.13 -14.89
N PRO A 137 24.37 -3.28 -14.38
CA PRO A 137 24.19 -3.62 -12.99
C PRO A 137 24.86 -2.56 -12.10
N ILE A 138 24.19 -2.18 -11.04
CA ILE A 138 24.75 -1.28 -10.03
C ILE A 138 25.81 -2.08 -9.28
N GLU A 139 27.04 -1.59 -9.25
CA GLU A 139 28.09 -2.14 -8.39
C GLU A 139 27.70 -1.82 -6.94
N ILE A 140 27.20 -2.84 -6.26
CA ILE A 140 26.95 -2.75 -4.82
C ILE A 140 28.33 -2.80 -4.14
N LYS A 141 28.82 -1.66 -3.69
CA LYS A 141 29.96 -1.66 -2.79
C LYS A 141 29.50 -2.41 -1.54
N ASN A 142 30.22 -3.50 -1.21
CA ASN A 142 29.96 -4.39 -0.05
C ASN A 142 30.18 -3.67 1.31
N ASN A 143 29.68 -2.48 1.46
CA ASN A 143 29.50 -1.80 2.74
C ASN A 143 28.05 -2.02 3.22
N LEU A 144 27.50 -3.21 3.00
CA LEU A 144 26.39 -3.67 3.81
C LEU A 144 26.95 -3.84 5.22
N ASN A 145 26.87 -2.76 6.02
CA ASN A 145 26.88 -2.92 7.44
C ASN A 145 25.79 -3.94 7.74
N GLU A 146 26.18 -5.13 8.20
CA GLU A 146 25.28 -6.21 8.65
C GLU A 146 24.48 -5.82 9.91
N SER A 147 24.46 -4.55 10.31
CA SER A 147 23.53 -4.09 11.31
C SER A 147 22.13 -4.18 10.71
N THR A 148 21.54 -5.37 10.83
CA THR A 148 20.09 -5.48 10.74
C THR A 148 19.54 -4.37 11.63
N SER A 149 18.82 -3.43 11.02
CA SER A 149 18.27 -2.29 11.74
C SER A 149 17.53 -2.85 12.97
N HIS A 150 17.77 -2.29 14.14
CA HIS A 150 17.08 -2.64 15.38
C HIS A 150 15.56 -2.74 15.18
N ILE A 151 14.98 -1.81 14.40
CA ILE A 151 13.58 -1.83 13.98
C ILE A 151 13.22 -3.12 13.21
N HIS A 152 14.10 -3.59 12.33
CA HIS A 152 13.86 -4.83 11.57
C HIS A 152 13.78 -6.05 12.50
N ASN A 153 14.60 -6.12 13.51
CA ASN A 153 14.58 -7.20 14.50
C ASN A 153 13.27 -7.19 15.31
N ILE A 154 12.81 -5.99 15.74
CA ILE A 154 11.50 -5.84 16.42
C ILE A 154 10.36 -6.34 15.52
N LYS A 155 10.34 -5.92 14.26
CA LYS A 155 9.32 -6.36 13.31
C LYS A 155 9.33 -7.87 13.12
N ASN A 156 10.50 -8.46 12.91
CA ASN A 156 10.64 -9.90 12.71
C ASN A 156 10.15 -10.69 13.93
N PHE A 157 10.51 -10.25 15.13
CA PHE A 157 10.05 -10.87 16.37
C PHE A 157 8.51 -10.85 16.46
N LEU A 158 7.88 -9.71 16.23
CA LEU A 158 6.43 -9.59 16.29
C LEU A 158 5.74 -10.43 15.19
N VAL A 159 6.24 -10.40 13.96
CA VAL A 159 5.69 -11.20 12.85
C VAL A 159 5.79 -12.71 13.14
N GLN A 160 6.90 -13.19 13.68
CA GLN A 160 7.07 -14.60 14.05
C GLN A 160 6.12 -15.04 15.18
N ASN A 161 5.71 -14.09 16.05
CA ASN A 161 4.67 -14.31 17.05
C ASN A 161 3.24 -14.10 16.51
N GLY A 162 3.09 -13.99 15.19
CA GLY A 162 1.81 -13.90 14.49
C GLY A 162 1.15 -12.53 14.55
N PHE A 163 1.91 -11.46 14.79
CA PHE A 163 1.41 -10.10 14.66
C PHE A 163 1.51 -9.63 13.21
N SER A 164 0.55 -8.83 12.77
CA SER A 164 0.56 -8.17 11.46
C SER A 164 0.93 -6.70 11.62
N GLU A 165 1.90 -6.24 10.82
CA GLU A 165 2.23 -4.82 10.73
C GLU A 165 1.12 -4.08 9.99
N VAL A 166 0.74 -2.92 10.52
CA VAL A 166 -0.15 -1.98 9.85
C VAL A 166 0.54 -0.65 9.65
N ILE A 167 0.18 0.06 8.60
CA ILE A 167 0.68 1.39 8.27
C ILE A 167 -0.54 2.30 8.14
N ASN A 168 -0.62 3.30 9.01
CA ASN A 168 -1.72 4.25 9.03
C ASN A 168 -1.26 5.65 8.64
N PHE A 169 -2.18 6.45 8.10
CA PHE A 169 -1.93 7.88 7.92
C PHE A 169 -1.76 8.57 9.27
N PRO A 170 -0.86 9.56 9.37
CA PRO A 170 -0.56 10.24 10.61
C PRO A 170 -1.63 11.26 11.04
N PHE A 171 -2.83 11.22 10.46
CA PHE A 171 -3.87 12.20 10.65
C PHE A 171 -4.92 11.73 11.66
N ALA A 172 -5.37 12.66 12.53
CA ALA A 172 -6.35 12.42 13.57
C ALA A 172 -7.54 13.39 13.48
N ALA A 173 -8.72 12.88 13.84
CA ALA A 173 -9.94 13.68 13.90
C ALA A 173 -10.05 14.48 15.21
N SER A 174 -9.50 13.96 16.31
CA SER A 174 -9.56 14.61 17.63
C SER A 174 -8.28 15.39 17.93
N LYS A 175 -8.45 16.56 18.51
CA LYS A 175 -7.37 17.40 19.00
C LYS A 175 -7.03 17.03 20.44
N ASP A 176 -5.77 16.89 20.74
CA ASP A 176 -5.25 16.91 22.11
C ASP A 176 -4.40 18.16 22.36
N ASN A 177 -3.90 18.33 23.59
CA ASN A 177 -3.15 19.52 23.99
C ASN A 177 -1.81 19.71 23.26
N LYS A 178 -1.28 18.65 22.64
CA LYS A 178 0.01 18.63 21.94
C LYS A 178 -0.13 18.43 20.43
N SER A 179 -1.35 18.33 19.91
CA SER A 179 -1.62 18.10 18.48
C SER A 179 -1.16 19.29 17.64
N ILE A 180 -0.57 18.99 16.50
CA ILE A 180 -0.24 19.96 15.46
C ILE A 180 -1.43 20.01 14.50
N THR A 181 -1.91 21.22 14.20
CA THR A 181 -2.98 21.46 13.23
C THR A 181 -2.38 21.63 11.83
N ILE A 182 -3.01 21.03 10.81
CA ILE A 182 -2.63 21.17 9.42
C ILE A 182 -3.50 22.26 8.79
N ASP A 183 -2.88 23.27 8.16
CA ASP A 183 -3.60 24.42 7.61
C ASP A 183 -4.54 24.06 6.46
N ASN A 184 -4.12 23.12 5.60
CA ASN A 184 -4.88 22.65 4.44
C ASN A 184 -4.92 21.11 4.41
N PRO A 185 -5.66 20.48 5.35
CA PRO A 185 -5.69 19.01 5.45
C PRO A 185 -6.33 18.37 4.22
N LEU A 186 -5.78 17.23 3.81
CA LEU A 186 -6.33 16.43 2.72
C LEU A 186 -7.76 15.92 3.02
N ASP A 187 -8.02 15.60 4.29
CA ASP A 187 -9.34 15.27 4.84
C ASP A 187 -9.70 16.28 5.93
N SER A 188 -10.72 17.11 5.69
CA SER A 188 -11.19 18.10 6.66
C SER A 188 -11.68 17.51 7.99
N ASN A 189 -12.04 16.22 8.01
CA ASN A 189 -12.42 15.51 9.22
C ASN A 189 -11.21 15.06 10.06
N LYS A 190 -9.99 15.07 9.50
CA LYS A 190 -8.74 14.69 10.17
C LYS A 190 -7.69 15.79 10.07
N PRO A 191 -7.92 16.98 10.65
CA PRO A 191 -7.06 18.15 10.48
C PRO A 191 -5.84 18.18 11.43
N TYR A 192 -5.65 17.16 12.27
CA TYR A 192 -4.57 17.12 13.26
C TYR A 192 -3.58 16.00 12.95
N ILE A 193 -2.32 16.20 13.34
CA ILE A 193 -1.33 15.12 13.38
C ILE A 193 -1.52 14.35 14.69
N ARG A 194 -1.55 13.01 14.59
CA ARG A 194 -1.70 12.13 15.76
C ARG A 194 -0.48 12.18 16.66
N THR A 195 -0.71 12.14 17.97
CA THR A 195 0.33 12.11 19.01
C THR A 195 0.48 10.73 19.66
N SER A 196 -0.37 9.77 19.28
CA SER A 196 -0.35 8.37 19.72
C SER A 196 -0.83 7.45 18.59
N LEU A 197 -0.38 6.19 18.61
CA LEU A 197 -0.80 5.14 17.68
C LEU A 197 -2.13 4.49 18.09
N LYS A 198 -2.61 4.75 19.31
CA LYS A 198 -3.77 4.11 19.93
C LYS A 198 -5.03 4.18 19.07
N THR A 199 -5.40 5.38 18.64
CA THR A 199 -6.64 5.60 17.87
C THR A 199 -6.60 4.88 16.51
N SER A 200 -5.49 4.97 15.79
CA SER A 200 -5.33 4.33 14.48
C SER A 200 -5.36 2.80 14.59
N LEU A 201 -4.65 2.24 15.57
CA LEU A 201 -4.64 0.79 15.82
C LEU A 201 -6.03 0.29 16.27
N LEU A 202 -6.75 1.08 17.07
CA LEU A 202 -8.12 0.76 17.47
C LEU A 202 -9.09 0.79 16.27
N GLU A 203 -8.97 1.77 15.36
CA GLU A 203 -9.74 1.81 14.12
C GLU A 203 -9.49 0.56 13.27
N ASN A 204 -8.22 0.13 13.15
CA ASN A 204 -7.87 -1.10 12.44
C ASN A 204 -8.44 -2.35 13.10
N LEU A 205 -8.37 -2.46 14.42
CA LEU A 205 -8.95 -3.57 15.17
C LEU A 205 -10.46 -3.65 14.94
N LEU A 206 -11.18 -2.53 15.08
CA LEU A 206 -12.64 -2.48 14.87
C LEU A 206 -13.02 -2.78 13.40
N SER A 207 -12.19 -2.40 12.44
CA SER A 207 -12.38 -2.76 11.03
C SER A 207 -12.25 -4.26 10.80
N ASN A 208 -11.27 -4.90 11.43
CA ASN A 208 -11.09 -6.36 11.40
C ASN A 208 -12.26 -7.10 12.08
N GLU A 209 -12.73 -6.62 13.23
CA GLU A 209 -13.89 -7.21 13.90
C GLU A 209 -15.16 -7.15 13.05
N ARG A 210 -15.39 -6.06 12.33
CA ARG A 210 -16.53 -5.92 11.39
C ARG A 210 -16.47 -6.93 10.25
N ARG A 211 -15.25 -7.36 9.87
CA ARG A 211 -15.02 -8.41 8.87
C ARG A 211 -14.98 -9.81 9.47
N GLN A 212 -15.46 -9.96 10.70
CA GLN A 212 -15.56 -11.21 11.44
C GLN A 212 -14.23 -11.87 11.80
N ASN A 213 -13.11 -11.15 11.71
CA ASN A 213 -11.85 -11.63 12.25
C ASN A 213 -11.96 -11.66 13.78
N ASP A 214 -11.61 -12.80 14.38
CA ASP A 214 -11.65 -13.04 15.82
C ASP A 214 -10.28 -13.36 16.42
N LEU A 215 -9.21 -13.29 15.64
CA LEU A 215 -7.82 -13.36 16.03
C LEU A 215 -7.13 -12.09 15.51
N ILE A 216 -6.97 -11.11 16.38
CA ILE A 216 -6.44 -9.79 15.98
C ILE A 216 -5.20 -9.48 16.81
N LYS A 217 -4.04 -9.45 16.15
CA LYS A 217 -2.74 -9.08 16.72
C LYS A 217 -2.09 -8.11 15.73
N LEU A 218 -2.11 -6.80 16.04
CA LEU A 218 -1.61 -5.76 15.15
C LEU A 218 -0.52 -4.96 15.84
N PHE A 219 0.43 -4.46 15.06
CA PHE A 219 1.41 -3.50 15.52
C PHE A 219 1.72 -2.45 14.45
N GLU A 220 2.19 -1.30 14.89
CA GLU A 220 2.67 -0.23 14.04
C GLU A 220 3.93 0.38 14.62
N ILE A 221 4.94 0.63 13.79
CA ILE A 221 6.10 1.44 14.13
C ILE A 221 6.05 2.70 13.28
N SER A 222 5.92 3.86 13.91
CA SER A 222 5.77 5.12 13.19
C SER A 222 6.32 6.30 13.99
N ASP A 223 6.64 7.37 13.26
CA ASP A 223 6.98 8.64 13.85
C ASP A 223 5.70 9.36 14.32
N LEU A 224 5.75 9.89 15.53
CA LEU A 224 4.73 10.74 16.13
C LEU A 224 5.28 12.13 16.31
N TYR A 225 4.43 13.12 16.14
CA TYR A 225 4.82 14.52 16.25
C TYR A 225 3.96 15.22 17.27
N SER A 226 4.59 16.01 18.14
CA SER A 226 3.89 16.77 19.17
C SER A 226 4.40 18.21 19.24
N ARG A 227 3.50 19.12 19.60
CA ARG A 227 3.80 20.53 19.80
C ARG A 227 4.33 20.75 21.21
N GLY A 228 5.57 21.21 21.32
CA GLY A 228 6.21 21.75 22.52
C GLY A 228 6.72 23.16 22.24
N ASP A 229 7.84 23.54 22.84
CA ASP A 229 8.57 24.78 22.48
C ASP A 229 9.08 24.71 21.03
N GLN A 230 9.42 23.49 20.61
CA GLN A 230 9.69 23.10 19.23
C GLN A 230 8.84 21.88 18.88
N ILE A 231 8.79 21.51 17.60
CA ILE A 231 8.14 20.27 17.17
C ILE A 231 9.03 19.09 17.62
N ASN A 232 8.48 18.24 18.48
CA ASN A 232 9.13 17.02 18.90
C ASN A 232 8.71 15.87 17.99
N GLN A 233 9.68 15.07 17.55
CA GLN A 233 9.48 13.83 16.80
C GLN A 233 9.94 12.64 17.64
N GLU A 234 9.08 11.64 17.80
CA GLU A 234 9.34 10.42 18.55
C GLU A 234 8.94 9.21 17.73
N LYS A 235 9.83 8.23 17.60
CA LYS A 235 9.50 6.97 16.93
C LYS A 235 8.99 5.96 17.95
N LYS A 236 7.75 5.49 17.79
CA LYS A 236 7.12 4.57 18.73
C LYS A 236 6.66 3.27 18.07
N LEU A 237 6.67 2.22 18.88
CA LEU A 237 5.98 0.95 18.63
C LEU A 237 4.67 0.96 19.38
N GLY A 238 3.56 0.74 18.67
CA GLY A 238 2.25 0.47 19.26
C GLY A 238 1.83 -0.97 18.96
N ILE A 239 1.21 -1.64 19.92
CA ILE A 239 0.71 -3.01 19.80
C ILE A 239 -0.72 -3.06 20.31
N ILE A 240 -1.63 -3.74 19.57
CA ILE A 240 -3.01 -3.96 19.98
C ILE A 240 -3.42 -5.41 19.71
N ILE A 241 -4.11 -6.02 20.69
CA ILE A 241 -4.61 -7.39 20.56
C ILE A 241 -6.06 -7.50 21.03
N SER A 242 -6.81 -8.40 20.41
CA SER A 242 -8.16 -8.80 20.84
C SER A 242 -8.58 -10.12 20.22
N GLY A 243 -9.43 -10.88 20.91
CA GLY A 243 -10.07 -12.08 20.42
C GLY A 243 -9.41 -13.37 20.86
N ARG A 244 -9.27 -14.35 19.97
CA ARG A 244 -8.77 -15.71 20.25
C ARG A 244 -7.28 -15.82 20.02
N ARG A 245 -6.63 -16.83 20.65
CA ARG A 245 -5.19 -17.08 20.44
C ARG A 245 -4.90 -17.76 19.11
N GLY A 246 -5.80 -18.62 18.62
CA GLY A 246 -5.62 -19.36 17.38
C GLY A 246 -6.91 -20.01 16.89
N HIS A 247 -6.83 -20.65 15.73
CA HIS A 247 -7.95 -21.36 15.09
C HIS A 247 -7.91 -22.87 15.28
N ASN A 248 -6.86 -23.43 15.91
CA ASN A 248 -6.78 -24.85 16.23
C ASN A 248 -7.51 -25.15 17.56
N TYR A 249 -7.87 -26.42 17.79
CA TYR A 249 -8.61 -26.85 18.97
C TYR A 249 -7.91 -26.54 20.31
N ALA A 250 -6.58 -26.46 20.32
CA ALA A 250 -5.81 -26.18 21.53
C ALA A 250 -5.88 -24.71 21.96
N ASP A 251 -6.06 -23.80 21.01
CA ASP A 251 -5.98 -22.35 21.21
C ASP A 251 -7.31 -21.61 20.97
N PHE A 252 -8.28 -22.25 20.32
CA PHE A 252 -9.55 -21.63 19.93
C PHE A 252 -10.36 -21.12 21.13
N SER A 253 -10.37 -21.87 22.25
CA SER A 253 -11.05 -21.47 23.50
C SER A 253 -10.29 -20.40 24.27
N LYS A 254 -8.98 -20.29 24.07
CA LYS A 254 -8.12 -19.33 24.78
C LYS A 254 -8.27 -17.93 24.18
N LYS A 255 -8.24 -16.93 25.06
CA LYS A 255 -8.34 -15.52 24.64
C LYS A 255 -6.98 -14.85 24.65
N LEU A 256 -6.85 -13.85 23.77
CA LEU A 256 -5.77 -12.89 23.83
C LEU A 256 -6.03 -11.98 25.03
N ASP A 257 -5.21 -12.12 26.07
CA ASP A 257 -5.34 -11.42 27.34
C ASP A 257 -4.04 -10.71 27.72
N PHE A 258 -4.06 -10.04 28.85
CA PHE A 258 -2.90 -9.37 29.43
C PHE A 258 -1.70 -10.32 29.57
N ASN A 259 -1.94 -11.52 30.12
CA ASN A 259 -0.89 -12.50 30.40
C ASN A 259 -0.22 -12.97 29.10
N TYR A 260 -1.03 -13.20 28.06
CA TYR A 260 -0.52 -13.58 26.74
C TYR A 260 0.41 -12.51 26.16
N LEU A 261 -0.02 -11.24 26.15
CA LEU A 261 0.80 -10.15 25.61
C LEU A 261 2.06 -9.95 26.46
N ASN A 262 1.91 -9.93 27.77
CA ASN A 262 3.01 -9.77 28.70
C ASN A 262 4.06 -10.90 28.58
N GLN A 263 3.61 -12.16 28.38
CA GLN A 263 4.51 -13.29 28.16
C GLN A 263 5.32 -13.12 26.87
N ILE A 264 4.68 -12.79 25.74
CA ILE A 264 5.39 -12.59 24.47
C ILE A 264 6.41 -11.45 24.58
N LEU A 265 6.01 -10.33 25.18
CA LEU A 265 6.92 -9.20 25.35
C LEU A 265 8.12 -9.53 26.25
N ASN A 266 7.92 -10.38 27.26
CA ASN A 266 8.99 -10.88 28.12
C ASN A 266 9.96 -11.82 27.39
N GLU A 267 9.44 -12.66 26.50
CA GLU A 267 10.27 -13.64 25.77
C GLU A 267 11.20 -13.01 24.75
N GLY A 268 10.85 -11.85 24.20
CA GLY A 268 11.62 -11.22 23.14
C GLY A 268 12.06 -9.78 23.38
N ILE A 269 11.40 -9.07 24.28
CA ILE A 269 11.68 -7.69 24.64
C ILE A 269 11.55 -7.60 26.16
N ASP A 270 12.15 -6.70 26.83
CA ASP A 270 11.95 -6.50 28.26
C ASP A 270 10.54 -5.94 28.53
N ASN A 271 9.67 -6.67 29.27
CA ASN A 271 8.31 -6.25 29.57
C ASN A 271 8.22 -5.03 30.51
N ASN A 272 9.27 -4.73 31.27
CA ASN A 272 9.28 -3.62 32.23
C ASN A 272 9.14 -2.25 31.54
N ILE A 273 9.41 -2.19 30.23
CA ILE A 273 9.26 -0.95 29.44
C ILE A 273 7.85 -0.75 28.88
N PHE A 274 7.00 -1.79 28.90
CA PHE A 274 5.66 -1.76 28.34
C PHE A 274 4.60 -1.53 29.41
N ASN A 275 3.80 -0.50 29.24
CA ASN A 275 2.58 -0.31 30.03
C ASN A 275 1.38 -0.83 29.24
N ILE A 276 0.91 -2.04 29.58
CA ILE A 276 -0.23 -2.68 28.91
C ILE A 276 -1.52 -2.19 29.58
N GLU A 277 -2.39 -1.56 28.81
CA GLU A 277 -3.69 -1.09 29.25
C GLU A 277 -4.84 -1.89 28.61
N GLU A 278 -5.92 -2.08 29.34
CA GLU A 278 -7.18 -2.60 28.82
C GLU A 278 -8.05 -1.43 28.30
N ILE A 279 -8.41 -1.47 27.02
CA ILE A 279 -9.28 -0.44 26.42
C ILE A 279 -10.74 -0.81 26.69
N SER A 280 -11.50 0.11 27.32
CA SER A 280 -12.94 -0.05 27.54
C SER A 280 -13.69 -0.12 26.21
N ARG A 281 -14.69 -1.02 26.13
CA ARG A 281 -15.59 -1.12 24.98
C ARG A 281 -16.86 -0.26 25.13
N ALA A 282 -17.05 0.41 26.26
CA ALA A 282 -18.28 1.14 26.56
C ALA A 282 -18.64 2.18 25.47
N ASP A 283 -17.62 2.86 24.94
CA ASP A 283 -17.80 3.92 23.95
C ASP A 283 -17.59 3.44 22.49
N LEU A 284 -17.29 2.14 22.32
CA LEU A 284 -17.03 1.57 21.00
C LEU A 284 -18.31 1.03 20.39
N LYS A 285 -18.61 1.44 19.15
CA LYS A 285 -19.76 0.93 18.38
C LYS A 285 -19.51 -0.50 17.87
N THR A 286 -19.39 -1.47 18.77
CA THR A 286 -19.17 -2.89 18.46
C THR A 286 -20.02 -3.80 19.33
N LYS A 287 -20.45 -4.96 18.77
CA LYS A 287 -21.16 -6.00 19.51
C LYS A 287 -20.22 -7.04 20.14
N LYS A 288 -18.94 -7.00 19.79
CA LYS A 288 -17.92 -7.92 20.35
C LYS A 288 -17.69 -7.63 21.82
N LYS A 289 -17.45 -8.71 22.59
CA LYS A 289 -17.23 -8.64 24.05
C LYS A 289 -15.80 -8.98 24.46
N ASP A 290 -14.96 -9.39 23.49
CA ASP A 290 -13.56 -9.73 23.77
C ASP A 290 -12.81 -8.50 24.26
N LYS A 291 -11.97 -8.68 25.28
CA LYS A 291 -11.13 -7.59 25.82
C LYS A 291 -10.14 -7.10 24.79
N ILE A 292 -9.79 -5.82 24.86
CA ILE A 292 -8.81 -5.18 24.01
C ILE A 292 -7.65 -4.76 24.89
N PHE A 293 -6.43 -5.17 24.54
CA PHE A 293 -5.21 -4.76 25.22
C PHE A 293 -4.33 -3.97 24.26
N TYR A 294 -3.78 -2.89 24.76
CA TYR A 294 -2.95 -1.97 24.02
C TYR A 294 -1.70 -1.61 24.81
N THR A 295 -0.59 -1.36 24.10
CA THR A 295 0.62 -0.78 24.66
C THR A 295 1.35 0.06 23.62
N GLU A 296 2.10 1.07 24.07
CA GLU A 296 2.91 1.95 23.23
C GLU A 296 4.23 2.24 23.94
N VAL A 297 5.35 2.17 23.20
CA VAL A 297 6.69 2.40 23.73
C VAL A 297 7.56 3.14 22.75
N LEU A 298 8.47 3.99 23.23
CA LEU A 298 9.54 4.59 22.43
C LEU A 298 10.50 3.50 21.93
N ILE A 299 10.84 3.52 20.65
CA ILE A 299 11.82 2.56 20.07
C ILE A 299 13.16 2.65 20.77
N GLU A 300 13.58 3.85 21.18
CA GLU A 300 14.84 4.12 21.89
C GLU A 300 14.91 3.43 23.27
N ASN A 301 13.77 3.18 23.90
CA ASN A 301 13.69 2.46 25.17
C ASN A 301 13.82 0.94 25.01
N ILE A 302 13.72 0.41 23.79
CA ILE A 302 13.87 -1.01 23.52
C ILE A 302 15.37 -1.31 23.34
N PRO A 303 15.97 -2.17 24.18
CA PRO A 303 17.39 -2.48 24.08
C PRO A 303 17.76 -3.14 22.73
N PRO A 304 18.85 -2.75 22.08
CA PRO A 304 19.20 -3.25 20.74
C PRO A 304 19.66 -4.72 20.73
N ASP A 305 20.08 -5.25 21.88
CA ASP A 305 20.73 -6.58 21.98
C ASP A 305 19.79 -7.75 22.28
N ILE A 306 18.51 -7.52 22.41
CA ILE A 306 17.50 -8.50 22.89
C ILE A 306 17.32 -9.69 21.94
N TYR A 307 17.61 -9.52 20.65
CA TYR A 307 17.29 -10.53 19.63
C TYR A 307 18.47 -11.41 19.19
N LYS A 308 19.61 -11.36 19.88
CA LYS A 308 20.83 -12.08 19.46
C LYS A 308 20.65 -13.60 19.40
N ASP A 309 19.73 -14.14 20.20
CA ASP A 309 19.48 -15.59 20.30
C ASP A 309 18.25 -16.05 19.52
N TYR A 310 17.56 -15.15 18.84
CA TYR A 310 16.36 -15.51 18.08
C TYR A 310 16.77 -16.14 16.74
N SER A 311 16.82 -17.47 16.70
CA SER A 311 17.14 -18.20 15.48
C SER A 311 15.95 -18.13 14.51
N PHE A 312 16.16 -17.46 13.38
CA PHE A 312 15.20 -17.52 12.27
C PHE A 312 15.06 -18.96 11.80
N ASN A 313 13.86 -19.50 11.87
CA ASN A 313 13.57 -20.80 11.26
C ASN A 313 13.81 -20.65 9.74
N LYS A 314 14.91 -21.23 9.24
CA LYS A 314 15.28 -21.21 7.81
C LYS A 314 14.51 -22.27 7.00
N GLU A 315 13.31 -22.64 7.42
CA GLU A 315 12.47 -23.47 6.57
C GLU A 315 12.29 -22.79 5.21
N LYS A 316 12.42 -23.56 4.15
CA LYS A 316 12.20 -23.08 2.77
C LYS A 316 10.80 -22.46 2.71
N ILE A 317 10.75 -21.13 2.64
CA ILE A 317 9.50 -20.42 2.42
C ILE A 317 9.03 -20.80 1.02
N ASN A 318 8.00 -21.63 0.93
CA ASN A 318 7.32 -21.85 -0.33
C ASN A 318 6.72 -20.52 -0.78
N PHE A 319 7.01 -20.11 -1.98
CA PHE A 319 6.44 -18.90 -2.55
C PHE A 319 4.91 -19.02 -2.62
N ILE A 320 4.22 -18.24 -1.81
CA ILE A 320 2.77 -18.22 -1.79
C ILE A 320 2.30 -17.32 -2.94
N LYS A 321 1.58 -17.92 -3.90
CA LYS A 321 0.96 -17.16 -4.99
C LYS A 321 -0.09 -16.22 -4.41
N TYR A 322 0.00 -14.96 -4.76
CA TYR A 322 -0.99 -13.96 -4.36
C TYR A 322 -2.39 -14.35 -4.82
N GLN A 323 -3.35 -14.24 -3.91
CA GLN A 323 -4.78 -14.34 -4.20
C GLN A 323 -5.46 -13.06 -3.72
N PRO A 324 -6.35 -12.44 -4.50
CA PRO A 324 -7.06 -11.24 -4.08
C PRO A 324 -7.94 -11.53 -2.86
N VAL A 325 -7.96 -10.57 -1.93
CA VAL A 325 -8.85 -10.64 -0.77
C VAL A 325 -10.27 -10.36 -1.21
N SER A 326 -11.21 -11.24 -0.82
CA SER A 326 -12.61 -11.05 -1.15
C SER A 326 -13.20 -9.83 -0.42
N GLU A 327 -13.98 -9.03 -1.12
CA GLU A 327 -14.78 -7.93 -0.56
C GLU A 327 -16.15 -8.38 -0.06
N PHE A 328 -16.56 -9.62 -0.37
CA PHE A 328 -17.85 -10.18 -0.01
C PHE A 328 -17.80 -10.83 1.38
N PRO A 329 -18.93 -10.84 2.13
CA PRO A 329 -18.98 -11.44 3.46
C PRO A 329 -18.77 -12.95 3.42
N SER A 330 -18.09 -13.48 4.43
CA SER A 330 -17.97 -14.92 4.64
C SER A 330 -19.17 -15.47 5.38
N SER A 331 -19.47 -16.75 5.15
CA SER A 331 -20.46 -17.52 5.89
C SER A 331 -19.79 -18.66 6.65
N VAL A 332 -20.12 -18.81 7.92
CA VAL A 332 -19.50 -19.81 8.82
C VAL A 332 -20.50 -20.92 9.12
N ARG A 333 -20.04 -22.19 9.07
CA ARG A 333 -20.79 -23.36 9.49
C ARG A 333 -19.94 -24.20 10.43
N ASP A 334 -20.51 -24.55 11.58
CA ASP A 334 -19.88 -25.39 12.60
C ASP A 334 -20.57 -26.75 12.63
N PHE A 335 -19.77 -27.81 12.56
CA PHE A 335 -20.25 -29.21 12.68
C PHE A 335 -19.56 -29.89 13.82
N SER A 336 -20.33 -30.69 14.58
CA SER A 336 -19.79 -31.56 15.61
C SER A 336 -19.92 -33.03 15.16
N PHE A 337 -18.78 -33.63 14.88
CA PHE A 337 -18.71 -35.04 14.49
C PHE A 337 -18.54 -35.91 15.74
N SER A 338 -19.33 -37.00 15.86
CA SER A 338 -19.13 -38.07 16.79
C SER A 338 -18.48 -39.24 16.07
N ILE A 339 -17.32 -39.71 16.53
CA ILE A 339 -16.44 -40.64 15.84
C ILE A 339 -16.00 -41.74 16.77
N VAL A 340 -16.06 -43.00 16.34
CA VAL A 340 -15.82 -44.16 17.22
C VAL A 340 -14.36 -44.46 17.52
N ASP A 341 -13.41 -44.06 16.62
CA ASP A 341 -11.99 -44.32 16.80
C ASP A 341 -11.08 -43.35 16.04
N PHE A 342 -9.76 -43.37 16.37
CA PHE A 342 -8.77 -42.49 15.74
C PHE A 342 -8.52 -42.75 14.24
N LYS A 343 -8.73 -43.95 13.74
CA LYS A 343 -8.59 -44.22 12.30
C LYS A 343 -9.68 -43.51 11.55
N LYS A 344 -10.91 -43.56 12.02
CA LYS A 344 -12.04 -42.83 11.45
C LYS A 344 -11.85 -41.30 11.57
N TYR A 345 -11.32 -40.83 12.71
CA TYR A 345 -10.94 -39.42 12.85
C TYR A 345 -9.97 -38.96 11.79
N ASN A 346 -8.88 -39.70 11.55
CA ASN A 346 -7.91 -39.37 10.53
C ASN A 346 -8.54 -39.35 9.12
N MET A 347 -9.43 -40.32 8.82
CA MET A 347 -10.16 -40.34 7.54
C MET A 347 -11.06 -39.10 7.37
N VAL A 348 -11.78 -38.70 8.40
CA VAL A 348 -12.62 -37.50 8.39
C VAL A 348 -11.78 -36.27 8.12
N ILE A 349 -10.65 -36.11 8.84
CA ILE A 349 -9.75 -34.97 8.65
C ILE A 349 -9.14 -34.95 7.24
N GLU A 350 -8.76 -36.12 6.73
CA GLU A 350 -8.21 -36.25 5.37
C GLU A 350 -9.25 -35.87 4.30
N LEU A 351 -10.50 -36.33 4.43
CA LEU A 351 -11.59 -35.95 3.53
C LEU A 351 -11.84 -34.42 3.54
N ILE A 352 -11.82 -33.80 4.73
CA ILE A 352 -12.00 -32.35 4.85
C ILE A 352 -10.80 -31.59 4.27
N SER A 353 -9.57 -32.04 4.53
CA SER A 353 -8.35 -31.36 4.08
C SER A 353 -8.12 -31.46 2.58
N ASN A 354 -8.55 -32.56 1.96
CA ASN A 354 -8.42 -32.81 0.53
C ASN A 354 -9.63 -32.31 -0.27
N PHE A 355 -10.65 -31.79 0.40
CA PHE A 355 -11.83 -31.24 -0.29
C PHE A 355 -11.47 -29.89 -0.91
N ASP A 356 -11.45 -29.85 -2.23
CA ASP A 356 -11.18 -28.65 -3.02
C ASP A 356 -12.49 -28.10 -3.61
N ASP A 357 -12.81 -26.85 -3.26
CA ASP A 357 -13.99 -26.14 -3.75
C ASP A 357 -13.74 -24.63 -3.70
N ASP A 358 -14.07 -23.93 -4.78
CA ASP A 358 -13.79 -22.50 -4.96
C ASP A 358 -14.39 -21.60 -3.89
N ILE A 359 -15.48 -22.04 -3.23
CA ILE A 359 -16.14 -21.26 -2.20
C ILE A 359 -15.76 -21.67 -0.76
N LEU A 360 -15.10 -22.84 -0.57
CA LEU A 360 -14.60 -23.24 0.74
C LEU A 360 -13.23 -22.62 1.02
N LYS A 361 -13.21 -21.51 1.75
CA LYS A 361 -11.99 -20.75 2.01
C LYS A 361 -11.10 -21.40 3.07
N HIS A 362 -11.69 -21.85 4.17
CA HIS A 362 -10.97 -22.46 5.29
C HIS A 362 -11.79 -23.55 5.97
N ALA A 363 -11.11 -24.60 6.39
CA ALA A 363 -11.65 -25.64 7.26
C ALA A 363 -10.65 -25.94 8.38
N TYR A 364 -11.10 -25.99 9.62
CA TYR A 364 -10.23 -26.31 10.77
C TYR A 364 -10.99 -26.90 11.94
N VAL A 365 -10.27 -27.72 12.71
CA VAL A 365 -10.79 -28.31 13.96
C VAL A 365 -10.68 -27.27 15.07
N PHE A 366 -11.81 -26.81 15.59
CA PHE A 366 -11.85 -25.81 16.67
C PHE A 366 -12.12 -26.41 18.05
N ASP A 367 -12.64 -27.65 18.10
CA ASP A 367 -12.89 -28.37 19.32
C ASP A 367 -12.55 -29.85 19.19
N PHE A 368 -11.99 -30.44 20.24
CA PHE A 368 -11.61 -31.85 20.27
C PHE A 368 -11.80 -32.39 21.68
N TYR A 369 -12.64 -33.42 21.81
CA TYR A 369 -12.91 -34.09 23.07
C TYR A 369 -12.95 -35.62 22.92
N GLU A 370 -12.13 -36.32 23.70
CA GLU A 370 -12.12 -37.78 23.76
C GLU A 370 -12.89 -38.27 25.01
N ASN A 371 -13.98 -38.97 24.80
CA ASN A 371 -14.72 -39.67 25.87
C ASN A 371 -14.23 -41.11 26.04
N LYS A 372 -13.27 -41.31 26.93
CA LYS A 372 -12.69 -42.65 27.20
C LYS A 372 -13.68 -43.68 27.67
N LYS A 373 -14.79 -43.27 28.34
CA LYS A 373 -15.83 -44.21 28.86
C LYS A 373 -16.69 -44.76 27.71
N LEU A 374 -17.06 -43.89 26.77
CA LEU A 374 -17.88 -44.27 25.61
C LEU A 374 -17.07 -44.67 24.39
N LYS A 375 -15.75 -44.59 24.46
CA LYS A 375 -14.82 -44.77 23.31
C LYS A 375 -15.24 -43.93 22.11
N GLU A 376 -15.63 -42.69 22.37
CA GLU A 376 -16.15 -41.77 21.40
C GLU A 376 -15.23 -40.52 21.31
N ILE A 377 -14.92 -40.05 20.10
CA ILE A 377 -14.21 -38.82 19.86
C ILE A 377 -15.21 -37.81 19.30
N LYS A 378 -15.34 -36.65 19.94
CA LYS A 378 -16.11 -35.52 19.44
C LYS A 378 -15.22 -34.48 18.87
N VAL A 379 -15.49 -34.08 17.63
CA VAL A 379 -14.66 -33.14 16.90
C VAL A 379 -15.53 -32.00 16.35
N GLY A 380 -15.24 -30.78 16.81
CA GLY A 380 -15.84 -29.57 16.26
C GLY A 380 -15.03 -29.07 15.05
N VAL A 381 -15.67 -29.01 13.90
CA VAL A 381 -15.05 -28.51 12.68
C VAL A 381 -15.77 -27.23 12.23
N ARG A 382 -15.01 -26.20 11.97
CA ARG A 382 -15.49 -24.95 11.39
C ARG A 382 -15.15 -24.89 9.91
N LEU A 383 -16.15 -24.60 9.11
CA LEU A 383 -16.06 -24.38 7.66
C LEU A 383 -16.38 -22.92 7.39
N ILE A 384 -15.51 -22.24 6.64
CA ILE A 384 -15.68 -20.83 6.26
C ILE A 384 -15.84 -20.78 4.74
N PHE A 385 -17.00 -20.34 4.29
CA PHE A 385 -17.36 -20.18 2.89
C PHE A 385 -17.27 -18.71 2.50
N GLN A 386 -16.63 -18.41 1.38
CA GLN A 386 -16.52 -17.05 0.82
C GLN A 386 -16.20 -17.14 -0.67
N SER A 387 -16.90 -16.35 -1.49
CA SER A 387 -16.58 -16.15 -2.90
C SER A 387 -15.82 -14.87 -3.11
N VAL A 388 -14.97 -14.81 -4.11
CA VAL A 388 -14.31 -13.58 -4.60
C VAL A 388 -15.16 -12.84 -5.64
N LEU A 389 -16.26 -13.43 -6.10
CA LEU A 389 -17.07 -12.91 -7.20
C LEU A 389 -18.40 -12.30 -6.75
N CYS A 390 -19.03 -12.85 -5.69
CA CYS A 390 -20.36 -12.43 -5.21
C CYS A 390 -20.59 -12.84 -3.76
N THR A 391 -21.67 -12.31 -3.17
CA THR A 391 -22.20 -12.82 -1.88
C THR A 391 -22.84 -14.18 -2.13
N LEU A 392 -22.41 -15.18 -1.35
CA LEU A 392 -22.93 -16.56 -1.47
C LEU A 392 -24.39 -16.65 -1.01
N SER A 393 -25.19 -17.38 -1.76
CA SER A 393 -26.53 -17.78 -1.34
C SER A 393 -26.49 -19.01 -0.41
N GLU A 394 -27.56 -19.21 0.37
CA GLU A 394 -27.68 -20.41 1.19
C GLU A 394 -27.70 -21.69 0.37
N GLU A 395 -28.32 -21.68 -0.80
CA GLU A 395 -28.39 -22.84 -1.70
C GLU A 395 -26.98 -23.28 -2.19
N GLU A 396 -26.11 -22.35 -2.55
CA GLU A 396 -24.74 -22.65 -2.97
C GLU A 396 -23.94 -23.28 -1.84
N ILE A 397 -24.08 -22.72 -0.63
CA ILE A 397 -23.41 -23.27 0.57
C ILE A 397 -23.91 -24.67 0.87
N GLN A 398 -25.23 -24.91 0.84
CA GLN A 398 -25.82 -26.22 1.12
C GLN A 398 -25.40 -27.27 0.08
N LYS A 399 -25.29 -26.91 -1.19
CA LYS A 399 -24.83 -27.79 -2.24
C LYS A 399 -23.37 -28.24 -1.99
N THR A 400 -22.49 -27.31 -1.62
CA THR A 400 -21.09 -27.63 -1.32
C THR A 400 -20.98 -28.44 -0.02
N LEU A 401 -21.77 -28.10 1.02
CA LEU A 401 -21.85 -28.87 2.24
C LEU A 401 -22.29 -30.32 1.99
N HIS A 402 -23.29 -30.54 1.16
CA HIS A 402 -23.75 -31.90 0.84
C HIS A 402 -22.63 -32.71 0.14
N ARG A 403 -21.88 -32.10 -0.76
CA ARG A 403 -20.74 -32.75 -1.42
C ARG A 403 -19.62 -33.12 -0.44
N LEU A 404 -19.33 -32.24 0.54
CA LEU A 404 -18.32 -32.48 1.55
C LEU A 404 -18.79 -33.54 2.59
N LEU A 405 -20.01 -33.40 3.08
CA LEU A 405 -20.49 -34.23 4.19
C LEU A 405 -20.88 -35.64 3.78
N LYS A 406 -21.39 -35.84 2.57
CA LYS A 406 -21.85 -37.16 2.09
C LYS A 406 -20.78 -38.25 2.27
N PRO A 407 -19.54 -38.15 1.74
CA PRO A 407 -18.53 -39.18 1.92
C PRO A 407 -18.10 -39.38 3.38
N ILE A 408 -18.25 -38.36 4.24
CA ILE A 408 -17.95 -38.44 5.67
C ILE A 408 -19.04 -39.21 6.42
N LEU A 409 -20.30 -38.95 6.09
CA LEU A 409 -21.46 -39.65 6.71
C LEU A 409 -21.59 -41.06 6.23
N ASP A 410 -21.06 -41.45 5.08
CA ASP A 410 -20.99 -42.81 4.59
C ASP A 410 -19.97 -43.69 5.36
N LEU A 411 -19.11 -43.07 6.21
CA LEU A 411 -18.17 -43.80 7.04
C LEU A 411 -18.92 -44.41 8.25
N GLU A 412 -18.86 -45.74 8.36
CA GLU A 412 -19.44 -46.46 9.52
C GLU A 412 -18.82 -45.95 10.84
N GLY A 413 -19.65 -45.60 11.82
CA GLY A 413 -19.22 -45.08 13.12
C GLY A 413 -18.87 -43.62 13.14
N VAL A 414 -19.25 -42.85 12.12
CA VAL A 414 -19.20 -41.39 12.09
C VAL A 414 -20.63 -40.85 12.00
N SER A 415 -20.96 -39.88 12.86
CA SER A 415 -22.27 -39.23 12.84
C SER A 415 -22.13 -37.73 13.15
N VAL A 416 -23.10 -36.96 12.69
CA VAL A 416 -23.24 -35.53 13.01
C VAL A 416 -24.57 -35.36 13.76
N PRO A 417 -24.55 -35.15 15.08
CA PRO A 417 -25.77 -34.93 15.84
C PRO A 417 -26.55 -33.71 15.32
N GLY A 418 -27.80 -33.92 14.90
CA GLY A 418 -28.67 -32.85 14.42
C GLY A 418 -28.70 -32.65 12.88
N LEU A 419 -28.07 -33.53 12.11
CA LEU A 419 -28.25 -33.70 10.66
C LEU A 419 -29.17 -34.89 10.40
#